data_86c0e5f85c8f7047cddd28046e3ae7bb
#
_entry.id   86c0e5f85c8f7047cddd28046e3ae7bb
#
_cell.length_a   1.000
_cell.length_b   1.000
_cell.length_c   1.000
_cell.angle_alpha   90.00
_cell.angle_beta   90.00
_cell.angle_gamma   90.00
#
_symmetry.space_group_name_H-M   'P 1'
#
loop_
_entity.id
_entity.type
_entity.pdbx_description
1 polymer ?
#
loop_
_entity_poly.entity_id
_entity_poly.type
_entity_poly.pdbx_seq_one_letter_code
_entity_poly.pdbx_strand_id
1 'polypeptide(L)'
;MCSLFMASLASASNFASDSFKTKSGKELTITFIKHGSLMLTYDNHSIQVDPVSEYADYTTFPKADIILITHEHGDHLDPKAIQAVEKSDTEIIANENSQKKLGKGKVLKNGDTDTSISYMKIEAVPAYNTTPGRDKYHPRHRDN
;
A
#
# COMPACT_ATOMS: atom_id res chain seq x y z
N MET A 1 0.42 -30.32 -24.75
CA MET A 1 1.59 -29.54 -24.28
C MET A 1 1.07 -28.36 -23.49
N CYS A 2 1.11 -28.45 -22.17
CA CYS A 2 0.62 -27.39 -21.28
C CYS A 2 1.83 -26.47 -20.98
N SER A 3 1.85 -25.27 -21.54
CA SER A 3 2.89 -24.29 -21.31
C SER A 3 2.63 -23.65 -19.94
N LEU A 4 3.46 -24.02 -18.95
CA LEU A 4 3.50 -23.32 -17.67
C LEU A 4 4.05 -21.91 -17.91
N PHE A 5 3.20 -20.91 -17.89
CA PHE A 5 3.63 -19.52 -17.75
C PHE A 5 4.14 -19.35 -16.30
N MET A 6 5.45 -19.48 -16.12
CA MET A 6 6.11 -18.93 -14.94
C MET A 6 6.07 -17.40 -15.10
N ALA A 7 5.14 -16.75 -14.42
CA ALA A 7 5.21 -15.32 -14.23
C ALA A 7 6.51 -15.04 -13.46
N SER A 8 7.47 -14.44 -14.15
CA SER A 8 8.69 -13.91 -13.54
C SER A 8 8.27 -12.89 -12.48
N LEU A 9 8.47 -13.19 -11.21
CA LEU A 9 8.45 -12.22 -10.12
C LEU A 9 9.62 -11.27 -10.36
N ALA A 10 9.38 -10.21 -11.13
CA ALA A 10 10.36 -9.18 -11.39
C ALA A 10 10.69 -8.46 -10.07
N SER A 11 11.83 -8.67 -9.66
CA SER A 11 12.85 -7.94 -8.90
C SER A 11 12.39 -6.82 -7.95
N ALA A 12 11.74 -7.20 -6.83
CA ALA A 12 11.90 -6.49 -5.56
C ALA A 12 13.22 -6.89 -4.86
N SER A 13 14.15 -7.51 -5.59
CA SER A 13 15.34 -8.23 -5.06
C SER A 13 16.40 -7.33 -4.41
N ASN A 14 16.26 -6.01 -4.42
CA ASN A 14 17.24 -5.08 -3.83
C ASN A 14 16.78 -4.48 -2.49
N PHE A 15 15.58 -4.82 -2.02
CA PHE A 15 15.03 -4.32 -0.77
C PHE A 15 15.02 -5.39 0.31
N ALA A 16 15.25 -4.98 1.56
CA ALA A 16 15.10 -5.88 2.71
C ALA A 16 13.65 -6.35 2.81
N SER A 17 13.46 -7.61 3.18
CA SER A 17 12.12 -8.18 3.38
C SER A 17 12.11 -9.18 4.51
N ASP A 18 10.95 -9.28 5.18
CA ASP A 18 10.64 -10.29 6.18
C ASP A 18 9.49 -11.15 5.69
N SER A 19 9.57 -12.46 5.92
CA SER A 19 8.52 -13.42 5.59
C SER A 19 7.96 -14.11 6.83
N PHE A 20 6.65 -14.29 6.85
CA PHE A 20 5.93 -14.87 7.96
C PHE A 20 4.95 -15.93 7.46
N LYS A 21 4.90 -17.06 8.15
CA LYS A 21 3.88 -18.07 7.91
C LYS A 21 2.62 -17.70 8.68
N THR A 22 1.52 -17.45 7.94
CA THR A 22 0.23 -17.11 8.54
C THR A 22 -0.44 -18.34 9.17
N LYS A 23 -1.51 -18.12 9.96
CA LYS A 23 -2.32 -19.21 10.54
C LYS A 23 -2.96 -20.11 9.48
N SER A 24 -3.23 -19.57 8.28
CA SER A 24 -3.73 -20.36 7.13
C SER A 24 -2.67 -21.22 6.44
N GLY A 25 -1.41 -21.12 6.88
CA GLY A 25 -0.27 -21.81 6.29
C GLY A 25 0.34 -21.12 5.06
N LYS A 26 -0.24 -20.00 4.62
CA LYS A 26 0.27 -19.19 3.51
C LYS A 26 1.37 -18.25 3.98
N GLU A 27 2.26 -17.87 3.07
CA GLU A 27 3.33 -16.91 3.35
C GLU A 27 2.87 -15.48 3.13
N LEU A 28 3.19 -14.61 4.08
CA LEU A 28 3.13 -13.16 3.96
C LEU A 28 4.55 -12.63 3.91
N THR A 29 4.92 -11.94 2.84
CA THR A 29 6.20 -11.23 2.75
C THR A 29 5.97 -9.73 2.80
N ILE A 30 6.75 -9.04 3.63
CA ILE A 30 6.76 -7.57 3.72
C ILE A 30 8.10 -7.09 3.19
N THR A 31 8.08 -6.29 2.13
CA THR A 31 9.25 -5.68 1.52
C THR A 31 9.33 -4.22 1.95
N PHE A 32 10.45 -3.82 2.55
CA PHE A 32 10.68 -2.45 3.05
C PHE A 32 11.38 -1.63 1.96
N ILE A 33 10.67 -0.67 1.36
CA ILE A 33 11.20 0.11 0.25
C ILE A 33 11.97 1.30 0.79
N LYS A 34 11.27 2.27 1.37
CA LYS A 34 11.85 3.43 2.05
C LYS A 34 10.75 4.25 2.71
N HIS A 35 11.05 4.91 3.85
CA HIS A 35 10.11 5.74 4.59
C HIS A 35 8.83 4.98 4.95
N GLY A 36 7.66 5.43 4.49
CA GLY A 36 6.38 4.73 4.65
C GLY A 36 6.06 3.72 3.55
N SER A 37 6.89 3.64 2.49
CA SER A 37 6.61 2.79 1.33
C SER A 37 6.93 1.33 1.59
N LEU A 38 5.92 0.47 1.46
CA LEU A 38 6.02 -0.98 1.63
C LEU A 38 5.36 -1.70 0.46
N MET A 39 5.82 -2.93 0.19
CA MET A 39 5.08 -3.88 -0.61
C MET A 39 4.81 -5.14 0.22
N LEU A 40 3.58 -5.61 0.22
CA LEU A 40 3.22 -6.89 0.81
C LEU A 40 2.83 -7.86 -0.30
N THR A 41 3.28 -9.11 -0.17
CA THR A 41 2.78 -10.21 -1.01
C THR A 41 2.16 -11.28 -0.13
N TYR A 42 0.95 -11.70 -0.47
CA TYR A 42 0.20 -12.73 0.24
C TYR A 42 -0.65 -13.51 -0.74
N ASP A 43 -0.46 -14.83 -0.80
CA ASP A 43 -1.29 -15.74 -1.61
C ASP A 43 -1.47 -15.27 -3.08
N ASN A 44 -0.37 -14.89 -3.73
CA ASN A 44 -0.29 -14.32 -5.07
C ASN A 44 -0.91 -12.91 -5.23
N HIS A 45 -1.33 -12.26 -4.14
CA HIS A 45 -1.78 -10.88 -4.17
C HIS A 45 -0.62 -9.93 -3.85
N SER A 46 -0.59 -8.80 -4.54
CA SER A 46 0.36 -7.70 -4.32
C SER A 46 -0.36 -6.49 -3.76
N ILE A 47 0.10 -6.01 -2.60
CA ILE A 47 -0.43 -4.83 -1.93
C ILE A 47 0.69 -3.80 -1.85
N GLN A 48 0.46 -2.60 -2.37
CA GLN A 48 1.38 -1.49 -2.26
C GLN A 48 0.88 -0.50 -1.19
N VAL A 49 1.77 -0.06 -0.32
CA VAL A 49 1.50 0.96 0.69
C VAL A 49 2.34 2.17 0.37
N ASP A 50 1.71 3.33 0.24
CA ASP A 50 2.34 4.62 -0.03
C ASP A 50 3.44 4.55 -1.11
N PRO A 51 3.14 4.11 -2.36
CA PRO A 51 4.14 4.02 -3.40
C PRO A 51 4.60 5.41 -3.85
N VAL A 52 5.94 5.66 -3.80
CA VAL A 52 6.55 6.96 -4.14
C VAL A 52 7.74 6.74 -5.07
N SER A 53 7.70 7.32 -6.27
CA SER A 53 8.68 7.11 -7.35
C SER A 53 10.08 7.67 -7.05
N GLU A 54 10.23 8.55 -6.05
CA GLU A 54 11.54 8.97 -5.54
C GLU A 54 12.28 7.83 -4.82
N TYR A 55 11.55 6.84 -4.30
CA TYR A 55 12.11 5.77 -3.48
C TYR A 55 12.47 4.53 -4.26
N ALA A 56 11.79 4.27 -5.37
CA ALA A 56 12.01 3.11 -6.23
C ALA A 56 11.46 3.32 -7.64
N ASP A 57 11.98 2.55 -8.60
CA ASP A 57 11.37 2.44 -9.92
C ASP A 57 10.19 1.46 -9.88
N TYR A 58 8.99 1.98 -9.66
CA TYR A 58 7.77 1.19 -9.56
C TYR A 58 7.34 0.52 -10.87
N THR A 59 7.97 0.84 -12.01
CA THR A 59 7.72 0.11 -13.25
C THR A 59 8.26 -1.32 -13.21
N THR A 60 9.18 -1.60 -12.28
CA THR A 60 9.78 -2.93 -12.09
C THR A 60 9.03 -3.78 -11.04
N PHE A 61 8.04 -3.21 -10.37
CA PHE A 61 7.25 -3.90 -9.36
C PHE A 61 6.06 -4.65 -9.99
N PRO A 62 5.55 -5.70 -9.34
CA PRO A 62 4.32 -6.34 -9.77
C PRO A 62 3.15 -5.36 -9.73
N LYS A 63 2.18 -5.55 -10.63
CA LYS A 63 0.92 -4.80 -10.57
C LYS A 63 0.20 -5.11 -9.26
N ALA A 64 -0.38 -4.08 -8.66
CA ALA A 64 -1.04 -4.17 -7.37
C ALA A 64 -2.50 -4.63 -7.49
N ASP A 65 -2.91 -5.54 -6.61
CA ASP A 65 -4.32 -5.83 -6.37
C ASP A 65 -4.94 -4.75 -5.48
N ILE A 66 -4.15 -4.25 -4.52
CA ILE A 66 -4.56 -3.19 -3.60
C ILE A 66 -3.47 -2.14 -3.51
N ILE A 67 -3.87 -0.86 -3.46
CA ILE A 67 -3.00 0.25 -3.12
C ILE A 67 -3.59 0.96 -1.90
N LEU A 68 -2.81 1.05 -0.82
CA LEU A 68 -3.17 1.75 0.41
C LEU A 68 -2.41 3.07 0.45
N ILE A 69 -3.13 4.18 0.63
CA ILE A 69 -2.55 5.51 0.81
C ILE A 69 -2.92 6.02 2.19
N THR A 70 -1.92 6.18 3.03
CA THR A 70 -2.13 6.60 4.42
C THR A 70 -2.58 8.05 4.51
N HIS A 71 -1.94 8.96 3.78
CA HIS A 71 -2.31 10.37 3.74
C HIS A 71 -1.72 11.11 2.53
N GLU A 72 -2.13 12.37 2.34
CA GLU A 72 -1.92 13.15 1.12
C GLU A 72 -0.57 13.88 1.01
N HIS A 73 0.40 13.68 1.91
CA HIS A 73 1.73 14.26 1.77
C HIS A 73 2.49 13.63 0.59
N GLY A 74 3.38 14.41 -0.04
CA GLY A 74 4.07 13.98 -1.27
C GLY A 74 5.06 12.83 -1.09
N ASP A 75 5.49 12.58 0.14
CA ASP A 75 6.33 11.44 0.54
C ASP A 75 5.51 10.16 0.84
N HIS A 76 4.18 10.20 0.64
CA HIS A 76 3.25 9.09 0.78
C HIS A 76 2.30 8.93 -0.43
N LEU A 77 1.94 10.03 -1.10
CA LEU A 77 1.03 10.02 -2.23
C LEU A 77 1.71 10.55 -3.48
N ASP A 78 2.05 9.63 -4.38
CA ASP A 78 2.64 9.92 -5.69
C ASP A 78 1.83 9.28 -6.83
N PRO A 79 1.06 10.07 -7.59
CA PRO A 79 0.27 9.57 -8.71
C PRO A 79 1.08 8.82 -9.77
N LYS A 80 2.36 9.17 -9.97
CA LYS A 80 3.24 8.50 -10.94
C LYS A 80 3.56 7.08 -10.52
N ALA A 81 3.92 6.87 -9.24
CA ALA A 81 4.18 5.54 -8.70
C ALA A 81 2.90 4.68 -8.68
N ILE A 82 1.76 5.28 -8.28
CA ILE A 82 0.45 4.63 -8.32
C ILE A 82 0.12 4.14 -9.73
N GLN A 83 0.25 4.98 -10.75
CA GLN A 83 -0.01 4.62 -12.14
C GLN A 83 0.91 3.48 -12.62
N ALA A 84 2.17 3.46 -12.16
CA ALA A 84 3.12 2.43 -12.55
C ALA A 84 2.72 1.03 -12.05
N VAL A 85 2.08 0.91 -10.89
CA VAL A 85 1.67 -0.38 -10.31
C VAL A 85 0.18 -0.69 -10.46
N GLU A 86 -0.64 0.27 -10.84
CA GLU A 86 -2.08 0.10 -11.01
C GLU A 86 -2.42 -0.79 -12.23
N LYS A 87 -3.49 -1.56 -12.14
CA LYS A 87 -4.18 -2.30 -13.18
C LYS A 87 -5.68 -1.96 -13.14
N SER A 88 -6.45 -2.43 -14.10
CA SER A 88 -7.86 -2.06 -14.26
C SER A 88 -8.77 -2.44 -13.08
N ASP A 89 -8.40 -3.45 -12.30
CA ASP A 89 -9.11 -4.00 -11.15
C ASP A 89 -8.39 -3.74 -9.81
N THR A 90 -7.41 -2.84 -9.79
CA THR A 90 -6.74 -2.43 -8.56
C THR A 90 -7.72 -1.68 -7.64
N GLU A 91 -7.85 -2.14 -6.40
CA GLU A 91 -8.56 -1.39 -5.37
C GLU A 91 -7.62 -0.37 -4.72
N ILE A 92 -7.99 0.92 -4.80
CA ILE A 92 -7.28 2.00 -4.11
C ILE A 92 -8.07 2.39 -2.88
N ILE A 93 -7.43 2.37 -1.71
CA ILE A 93 -8.03 2.75 -0.43
C ILE A 93 -7.18 3.86 0.17
N ALA A 94 -7.82 4.95 0.58
CA ALA A 94 -7.13 6.14 1.03
C ALA A 94 -7.95 6.93 2.06
N ASN A 95 -7.32 7.88 2.75
CA ASN A 95 -8.07 8.88 3.48
C ASN A 95 -8.77 9.86 2.52
N GLU A 96 -9.70 10.67 3.04
CA GLU A 96 -10.53 11.57 2.24
C GLU A 96 -9.71 12.60 1.44
N ASN A 97 -8.64 13.14 2.04
CA ASN A 97 -7.80 14.14 1.39
C ASN A 97 -6.97 13.53 0.23
N SER A 98 -6.46 12.33 0.42
CA SER A 98 -5.74 11.59 -0.64
C SER A 98 -6.66 11.23 -1.79
N GLN A 99 -7.87 10.74 -1.49
CA GLN A 99 -8.88 10.42 -2.49
C GLN A 99 -9.28 11.65 -3.32
N LYS A 100 -9.49 12.80 -2.67
CA LYS A 100 -9.76 14.07 -3.37
C LYS A 100 -8.62 14.48 -4.31
N LYS A 101 -7.36 14.33 -3.89
CA LYS A 101 -6.20 14.64 -4.73
C LYS A 101 -6.05 13.67 -5.91
N LEU A 102 -6.32 12.38 -5.70
CA LEU A 102 -6.25 11.36 -6.75
C LEU A 102 -7.44 11.41 -7.71
N GLY A 103 -8.60 11.90 -7.24
CA GLY A 103 -9.87 11.84 -7.97
C GLY A 103 -10.47 10.44 -8.07
N LYS A 104 -9.96 9.46 -7.31
CA LYS A 104 -10.39 8.05 -7.32
C LYS A 104 -10.02 7.34 -6.01
N GLY A 105 -10.60 6.16 -5.81
CA GLY A 105 -10.35 5.30 -4.65
C GLY A 105 -11.48 5.34 -3.63
N LYS A 106 -11.52 4.34 -2.78
CA LYS A 106 -12.43 4.19 -1.65
C LYS A 106 -11.89 4.95 -0.45
N VAL A 107 -12.74 5.71 0.24
CA VAL A 107 -12.36 6.42 1.46
C VAL A 107 -12.58 5.53 2.67
N LEU A 108 -11.57 5.43 3.54
CA LEU A 108 -11.70 4.97 4.92
C LEU A 108 -11.31 6.09 5.88
N LYS A 109 -12.13 6.30 6.90
CA LYS A 109 -11.87 7.22 8.01
C LYS A 109 -11.41 6.45 9.24
N ASN A 110 -10.75 7.12 10.17
CA ASN A 110 -10.34 6.51 11.42
C ASN A 110 -11.51 5.78 12.11
N GLY A 111 -11.33 4.50 12.39
CA GLY A 111 -12.35 3.61 12.95
C GLY A 111 -13.15 2.80 11.91
N ASP A 112 -13.06 3.15 10.63
CA ASP A 112 -13.73 2.38 9.58
C ASP A 112 -13.03 1.05 9.35
N THR A 113 -13.81 0.07 8.91
CA THR A 113 -13.34 -1.25 8.52
C THR A 113 -13.83 -1.61 7.13
N ASP A 114 -12.94 -2.11 6.29
CA ASP A 114 -13.27 -2.72 5.00
C ASP A 114 -13.10 -4.23 5.05
N THR A 115 -14.16 -4.95 4.71
CA THR A 115 -14.21 -6.42 4.60
C THR A 115 -14.64 -6.87 3.22
N SER A 116 -14.67 -5.98 2.22
CA SER A 116 -15.07 -6.31 0.84
C SER A 116 -14.05 -7.20 0.14
N ILE A 117 -12.79 -7.17 0.58
CA ILE A 117 -11.70 -7.98 0.04
C ILE A 117 -11.68 -9.33 0.76
N SER A 118 -11.92 -10.41 0.03
CA SER A 118 -12.17 -11.74 0.61
C SER A 118 -11.00 -12.33 1.42
N TYR A 119 -9.77 -11.92 1.12
CA TYR A 119 -8.55 -12.45 1.76
C TYR A 119 -7.93 -11.49 2.78
N MET A 120 -8.50 -10.31 2.97
CA MET A 120 -7.95 -9.25 3.82
C MET A 120 -9.05 -8.43 4.49
N LYS A 121 -8.86 -8.11 5.75
CA LYS A 121 -9.59 -7.08 6.47
C LYS A 121 -8.69 -5.85 6.59
N ILE A 122 -9.20 -4.68 6.24
CA ILE A 122 -8.50 -3.41 6.38
C ILE A 122 -9.22 -2.57 7.43
N GLU A 123 -8.49 -2.08 8.39
CA GLU A 123 -9.01 -1.22 9.46
C GLU A 123 -8.20 0.08 9.51
N ALA A 124 -8.88 1.21 9.39
CA ALA A 124 -8.25 2.52 9.49
C ALA A 124 -8.11 2.91 10.96
N VAL A 125 -6.87 3.17 11.36
CA VAL A 125 -6.55 3.58 12.73
C VAL A 125 -5.90 4.97 12.73
N PRO A 126 -6.13 5.80 13.77
CA PRO A 126 -5.54 7.12 13.83
C PRO A 126 -4.02 7.05 13.97
N ALA A 127 -3.32 7.82 13.12
CA ALA A 127 -1.87 8.02 13.20
C ALA A 127 -1.58 9.52 13.40
N TYR A 128 -1.05 9.88 14.57
CA TYR A 128 -0.75 11.26 14.92
C TYR A 128 0.56 11.39 15.68
N ASN A 129 1.18 12.57 15.55
CA ASN A 129 2.41 12.87 16.29
C ASN A 129 2.12 13.09 17.77
N THR A 130 2.90 12.42 18.63
CA THR A 130 2.84 12.57 20.10
C THR A 130 3.96 13.46 20.63
N THR A 131 4.98 13.78 19.80
CA THR A 131 6.09 14.64 20.20
C THR A 131 5.64 16.10 20.28
N PRO A 132 5.89 16.81 21.38
CA PRO A 132 5.54 18.22 21.48
C PRO A 132 6.10 19.06 20.32
N GLY A 133 5.26 19.92 19.73
CA GLY A 133 5.60 20.80 18.60
C GLY A 133 5.61 20.13 17.23
N ARG A 134 5.34 18.82 17.14
CA ARG A 134 5.20 18.10 15.86
C ARG A 134 3.75 17.79 15.47
N ASP A 135 2.81 18.08 16.33
CA ASP A 135 1.36 17.88 16.13
C ASP A 135 0.80 18.67 14.94
N LYS A 136 1.48 19.73 14.50
CA LYS A 136 1.11 20.50 13.31
C LYS A 136 1.17 19.70 11.99
N TYR A 137 1.96 18.62 11.93
CA TYR A 137 2.08 17.77 10.73
C TYR A 137 1.02 16.68 10.69
N HIS A 138 0.79 16.03 11.84
CA HIS A 138 -0.18 14.94 12.01
C HIS A 138 -0.97 15.19 13.30
N PRO A 139 -1.97 16.12 13.28
CA PRO A 139 -2.77 16.43 14.45
C PRO A 139 -3.79 15.31 14.72
N ARG A 140 -4.19 15.16 15.99
CA ARG A 140 -5.11 14.10 16.43
C ARG A 140 -6.50 14.12 15.78
N HIS A 141 -6.94 15.29 15.31
CA HIS A 141 -8.27 15.47 14.70
C HIS A 141 -8.31 15.18 13.19
N ARG A 142 -7.20 14.75 12.61
CA ARG A 142 -7.08 14.47 11.19
C ARG A 142 -7.20 12.96 10.94
N ASP A 143 -7.94 12.59 9.90
CA ASP A 143 -7.92 11.24 9.35
C ASP A 143 -6.63 11.07 8.52
N ASN A 144 -5.72 10.25 8.99
CA ASN A 144 -4.47 9.92 8.32
C ASN A 144 -4.44 8.41 8.05
#